data_aeed667277b79520c9d9d0de563171b4
#
_entry.id   aeed667277b79520c9d9d0de563171b4
#
_cell.length_a   1.000
_cell.length_b   1.000
_cell.length_c   1.000
_cell.angle_alpha   90.00
_cell.angle_beta   90.00
_cell.angle_gamma   90.00
#
_symmetry.space_group_name_H-M   'P 1'
#
loop_
_entity.id
_entity.type
_entity.pdbx_description
1 polymer ?
#
loop_
_entity_poly.entity_id
_entity_poly.type
_entity_poly.pdbx_seq_one_letter_code
_entity_poly.pdbx_strand_id
1 'polypeptide(L)'
;TNIDTRAITHKLRDAGKPLKGSIVPVPDDHAFDQLHATVLTNQQVAQVSTPKPYPNPGVGMSVVVVDFGLKNGILRELSRRKCNVTVLPYNATADEILRLDPDGVVLSSGPGDPHYVKSAVLEMIRKVQEQVPLFGIGLGHELFALANGAQVIPLGVEHHGMNHPIKEIITDHIVYANQSEGYTVDWSTVDRSKL
;
A
#
# COMPACT_ATOMS: atom_id res chain seq x y z
N THR A 1 -27.00 -13.37 3.07
CA THR A 1 -27.61 -14.11 1.94
C THR A 1 -28.91 -13.41 1.55
N ASN A 2 -29.30 -13.42 0.30
CA ASN A 2 -30.46 -12.74 -0.31
C ASN A 2 -30.26 -11.23 -0.57
N ILE A 3 -29.03 -10.79 -0.83
CA ILE A 3 -28.76 -9.44 -1.33
C ILE A 3 -28.54 -9.54 -2.84
N ASP A 4 -29.22 -8.69 -3.61
CA ASP A 4 -28.95 -8.55 -5.03
C ASP A 4 -27.64 -7.77 -5.26
N THR A 5 -26.55 -8.53 -5.32
CA THR A 5 -25.21 -7.97 -5.55
C THR A 5 -25.06 -7.31 -6.92
N ARG A 6 -25.84 -7.75 -7.91
CA ARG A 6 -25.85 -7.14 -9.24
C ARG A 6 -26.48 -5.74 -9.22
N ALA A 7 -27.59 -5.57 -8.51
CA ALA A 7 -28.22 -4.26 -8.32
C ALA A 7 -27.28 -3.29 -7.60
N ILE A 8 -26.54 -3.76 -6.58
CA ILE A 8 -25.52 -2.96 -5.88
C ILE A 8 -24.42 -2.54 -6.86
N THR A 9 -23.90 -3.46 -7.66
CA THR A 9 -22.85 -3.16 -8.64
C THR A 9 -23.31 -2.12 -9.67
N HIS A 10 -24.55 -2.22 -10.16
CA HIS A 10 -25.12 -1.21 -11.05
C HIS A 10 -25.20 0.15 -10.37
N LYS A 11 -25.70 0.20 -9.13
CA LYS A 11 -25.83 1.44 -8.37
C LYS A 11 -24.50 2.12 -8.08
N LEU A 12 -23.44 1.35 -7.76
CA LEU A 12 -22.10 1.88 -7.57
C LEU A 12 -21.52 2.46 -8.86
N ARG A 13 -21.69 1.74 -9.98
CA ARG A 13 -21.24 2.21 -11.29
C ARG A 13 -21.96 3.48 -11.74
N ASP A 14 -23.29 3.52 -11.58
CA ASP A 14 -24.10 4.67 -11.98
C ASP A 14 -23.82 5.92 -11.11
N ALA A 15 -23.38 5.70 -9.87
CA ALA A 15 -22.97 6.79 -8.98
C ALA A 15 -21.65 7.46 -9.39
N GLY A 16 -20.77 6.76 -10.12
CA GLY A 16 -19.47 7.27 -10.59
C GLY A 16 -18.53 7.74 -9.47
N LYS A 17 -18.80 7.36 -8.22
CA LYS A 17 -18.00 7.70 -7.04
C LYS A 17 -18.20 6.67 -5.93
N PRO A 18 -17.26 6.53 -4.99
CA PRO A 18 -17.45 5.69 -3.82
C PRO A 18 -18.69 6.09 -3.02
N LEU A 19 -19.46 5.11 -2.59
CA LEU A 19 -20.63 5.29 -1.75
C LEU A 19 -20.38 4.71 -0.36
N LYS A 20 -20.88 5.36 0.67
CA LYS A 20 -20.93 4.79 2.01
C LYS A 20 -21.96 3.66 2.04
N GLY A 21 -21.65 2.55 2.69
CA GLY A 21 -22.55 1.42 2.88
C GLY A 21 -22.46 0.86 4.29
N SER A 22 -23.56 0.32 4.78
CA SER A 22 -23.63 -0.38 6.06
C SER A 22 -24.36 -1.70 5.89
N ILE A 23 -23.98 -2.70 6.69
CA ILE A 23 -24.66 -3.98 6.77
C ILE A 23 -25.32 -4.06 8.14
N VAL A 24 -26.64 -3.97 8.17
CA VAL A 24 -27.45 -4.01 9.37
C VAL A 24 -28.56 -5.06 9.25
N PRO A 25 -29.00 -5.69 10.34
CA PRO A 25 -30.11 -6.66 10.31
C PRO A 25 -31.42 -6.06 9.81
N VAL A 26 -31.71 -4.86 10.28
CA VAL A 26 -32.91 -4.08 9.88
C VAL A 26 -32.48 -2.65 9.65
N PRO A 27 -32.71 -2.06 8.47
CA PRO A 27 -32.44 -0.65 8.21
C PRO A 27 -33.48 0.20 8.97
N ASP A 28 -32.99 1.12 9.78
CA ASP A 28 -33.77 2.11 10.50
C ASP A 28 -33.13 3.51 10.38
N ASP A 29 -33.81 4.54 10.85
CA ASP A 29 -33.33 5.92 10.79
C ASP A 29 -32.01 6.07 11.55
N HIS A 30 -31.83 5.36 12.66
CA HIS A 30 -30.59 5.39 13.42
C HIS A 30 -29.40 4.83 12.63
N ALA A 31 -29.58 3.74 11.90
CA ALA A 31 -28.55 3.20 11.03
C ALA A 31 -28.19 4.15 9.88
N PHE A 32 -29.15 4.87 9.32
CA PHE A 32 -28.93 5.91 8.32
C PHE A 32 -28.17 7.10 8.90
N ASP A 33 -28.56 7.58 10.07
CA ASP A 33 -27.89 8.69 10.76
C ASP A 33 -26.43 8.33 11.08
N GLN A 34 -26.15 7.13 11.58
CA GLN A 34 -24.81 6.63 11.81
C GLN A 34 -23.99 6.57 10.51
N LEU A 35 -24.58 6.06 9.43
CA LEU A 35 -23.92 5.97 8.13
C LEU A 35 -23.52 7.36 7.61
N HIS A 36 -24.44 8.34 7.72
CA HIS A 36 -24.18 9.71 7.31
C HIS A 36 -23.14 10.40 8.21
N ALA A 37 -23.19 10.19 9.51
CA ALA A 37 -22.24 10.75 10.48
C ALA A 37 -20.85 10.14 10.39
N THR A 38 -20.71 8.93 9.82
CA THR A 38 -19.40 8.27 9.68
C THR A 38 -18.50 9.07 8.77
N VAL A 39 -17.38 9.53 9.30
CA VAL A 39 -16.32 10.19 8.53
C VAL A 39 -15.23 9.15 8.20
N LEU A 40 -15.00 8.94 6.91
CA LEU A 40 -13.85 8.13 6.48
C LEU A 40 -12.59 8.96 6.71
N THR A 41 -11.72 8.48 7.60
CA THR A 41 -10.45 9.14 7.88
C THR A 41 -9.40 8.72 6.87
N ASN A 42 -8.49 9.64 6.52
CA ASN A 42 -7.34 9.33 5.67
C ASN A 42 -6.13 8.84 6.49
N GLN A 43 -6.39 8.25 7.67
CA GLN A 43 -5.37 7.76 8.60
C GLN A 43 -5.28 6.22 8.64
N GLN A 44 -5.71 5.56 7.58
CA GLN A 44 -5.77 4.11 7.50
C GLN A 44 -4.40 3.46 7.76
N VAL A 45 -3.32 4.03 7.23
CA VAL A 45 -1.95 3.54 7.45
C VAL A 45 -1.61 3.51 8.94
N ALA A 46 -1.91 4.58 9.67
CA ALA A 46 -1.63 4.65 11.12
C ALA A 46 -2.45 3.61 11.93
N GLN A 47 -3.62 3.23 11.43
CA GLN A 47 -4.50 2.25 12.10
C GLN A 47 -4.07 0.80 11.89
N VAL A 48 -3.41 0.50 10.76
CA VAL A 48 -3.02 -0.87 10.37
C VAL A 48 -1.54 -1.18 10.56
N SER A 49 -0.71 -0.15 10.66
CA SER A 49 0.73 -0.30 10.92
C SER A 49 0.98 -0.86 12.30
N THR A 50 2.07 -1.64 12.43
CA THR A 50 2.52 -2.10 13.74
C THR A 50 2.79 -0.91 14.68
N PRO A 51 2.40 -0.99 15.96
CA PRO A 51 2.69 0.07 16.92
C PRO A 51 4.14 0.06 17.45
N LYS A 52 4.85 -1.06 17.25
CA LYS A 52 6.22 -1.26 17.76
C LYS A 52 7.04 -2.07 16.77
N PRO A 53 8.37 -1.85 16.71
CA PRO A 53 9.27 -2.72 15.97
C PRO A 53 9.18 -4.17 16.43
N TYR A 54 9.28 -5.11 15.48
CA TYR A 54 9.39 -6.53 15.79
C TYR A 54 10.28 -7.26 14.79
N PRO A 55 11.00 -8.31 15.23
CA PRO A 55 11.84 -9.11 14.37
C PRO A 55 11.07 -10.26 13.68
N ASN A 56 11.53 -10.63 12.49
CA ASN A 56 11.21 -11.88 11.82
C ASN A 56 12.55 -12.52 11.40
N PRO A 57 13.18 -13.31 12.30
CA PRO A 57 14.58 -13.69 12.18
C PRO A 57 14.88 -14.57 10.97
N GLY A 58 16.05 -14.40 10.38
CA GLY A 58 16.64 -15.21 9.34
C GLY A 58 18.16 -15.23 9.46
N VAL A 59 18.83 -15.97 8.57
CA VAL A 59 20.29 -16.12 8.56
C VAL A 59 20.97 -15.44 7.37
N GLY A 60 20.19 -14.81 6.49
CA GLY A 60 20.66 -14.12 5.29
C GLY A 60 20.71 -12.61 5.46
N MET A 61 20.48 -11.91 4.36
CA MET A 61 20.51 -10.44 4.28
C MET A 61 19.63 -9.77 5.34
N SER A 62 20.12 -8.69 5.93
CA SER A 62 19.37 -7.85 6.86
C SER A 62 18.43 -6.95 6.09
N VAL A 63 17.14 -7.10 6.29
CA VAL A 63 16.12 -6.33 5.57
C VAL A 63 15.22 -5.61 6.58
N VAL A 64 15.08 -4.29 6.43
CA VAL A 64 14.08 -3.53 7.16
C VAL A 64 12.81 -3.44 6.32
N VAL A 65 11.67 -3.72 6.93
CA VAL A 65 10.35 -3.52 6.33
C VAL A 65 9.65 -2.38 7.04
N VAL A 66 9.31 -1.33 6.31
CA VAL A 66 8.46 -0.25 6.83
C VAL A 66 7.00 -0.64 6.60
N ASP A 67 6.24 -0.72 7.68
CA ASP A 67 4.88 -1.25 7.71
C ASP A 67 3.83 -0.17 7.46
N PHE A 68 3.35 -0.07 6.22
CA PHE A 68 2.19 0.75 5.85
C PHE A 68 0.87 -0.04 5.86
N GLY A 69 0.89 -1.31 6.21
CA GLY A 69 -0.21 -2.29 6.16
C GLY A 69 0.31 -3.63 5.63
N LEU A 70 1.38 -4.11 6.25
CA LEU A 70 2.15 -5.27 5.82
C LEU A 70 1.32 -6.55 5.82
N LYS A 71 1.26 -7.22 4.68
CA LYS A 71 0.65 -8.54 4.57
C LYS A 71 1.65 -9.65 4.92
N ASN A 72 1.21 -10.64 5.68
CA ASN A 72 2.01 -11.81 6.05
C ASN A 72 2.65 -12.55 4.86
N GLY A 73 2.07 -12.43 3.68
CA GLY A 73 2.64 -12.97 2.43
C GLY A 73 4.02 -12.42 2.12
N ILE A 74 4.24 -11.12 2.35
CA ILE A 74 5.53 -10.46 2.11
C ILE A 74 6.59 -11.01 3.08
N LEU A 75 6.26 -11.13 4.36
CA LEU A 75 7.17 -11.73 5.35
C LEU A 75 7.53 -13.18 5.01
N ARG A 76 6.55 -13.97 4.57
CA ARG A 76 6.80 -15.36 4.15
C ARG A 76 7.76 -15.43 2.96
N GLU A 77 7.63 -14.52 2.00
CA GLU A 77 8.53 -14.49 0.83
C GLU A 77 9.94 -14.06 1.22
N LEU A 78 10.10 -13.12 2.13
CA LEU A 78 11.40 -12.74 2.69
C LEU A 78 12.01 -13.90 3.51
N SER A 79 11.20 -14.58 4.33
CA SER A 79 11.66 -15.76 5.09
C SER A 79 12.09 -16.92 4.19
N ARG A 80 11.38 -17.20 3.09
CA ARG A 80 11.79 -18.21 2.10
C ARG A 80 13.17 -17.90 1.51
N ARG A 81 13.51 -16.62 1.38
CA ARG A 81 14.82 -16.13 0.93
C ARG A 81 15.83 -16.03 2.05
N LYS A 82 15.47 -16.52 3.26
CA LYS A 82 16.29 -16.52 4.47
C LYS A 82 16.68 -15.12 4.98
N CYS A 83 15.97 -14.06 4.55
CA CYS A 83 16.24 -12.71 5.03
C CYS A 83 16.04 -12.63 6.56
N ASN A 84 16.94 -11.88 7.21
CA ASN A 84 16.79 -11.47 8.59
C ASN A 84 16.04 -10.15 8.61
N VAL A 85 14.76 -10.17 9.00
CA VAL A 85 13.86 -9.03 8.83
C VAL A 85 13.58 -8.34 10.15
N THR A 86 13.64 -7.01 10.15
CA THR A 86 13.08 -6.16 11.21
C THR A 86 11.95 -5.32 10.63
N VAL A 87 10.77 -5.45 11.19
CA VAL A 87 9.61 -4.65 10.80
C VAL A 87 9.53 -3.42 11.68
N LEU A 88 9.43 -2.25 11.06
CA LEU A 88 9.30 -0.95 11.72
C LEU A 88 7.94 -0.32 11.41
N PRO A 89 7.39 0.50 12.32
CA PRO A 89 6.18 1.28 12.07
C PRO A 89 6.32 2.22 10.87
N TYR A 90 5.19 2.58 10.24
CA TYR A 90 5.12 3.49 9.10
C TYR A 90 5.80 4.85 9.30
N ASN A 91 5.87 5.31 10.54
CA ASN A 91 6.42 6.61 10.94
C ASN A 91 7.86 6.52 11.46
N ALA A 92 8.54 5.40 11.24
CA ALA A 92 9.97 5.26 11.57
C ALA A 92 10.78 6.32 10.82
N THR A 93 11.78 6.88 11.50
CA THR A 93 12.70 7.86 10.92
C THR A 93 13.79 7.20 10.09
N ALA A 94 14.42 7.95 9.19
CA ALA A 94 15.59 7.46 8.44
C ALA A 94 16.71 6.99 9.37
N ASP A 95 16.97 7.72 10.44
CA ASP A 95 18.02 7.39 11.42
C ASP A 95 17.73 6.08 12.17
N GLU A 96 16.45 5.79 12.48
CA GLU A 96 16.05 4.51 13.09
C GLU A 96 16.26 3.35 12.13
N ILE A 97 15.95 3.53 10.84
CA ILE A 97 16.14 2.53 9.81
C ILE A 97 17.62 2.26 9.58
N LEU A 98 18.41 3.30 9.34
CA LEU A 98 19.83 3.21 8.98
C LEU A 98 20.69 2.70 10.15
N ARG A 99 20.29 2.96 11.41
CA ARG A 99 20.96 2.43 12.61
C ARG A 99 20.94 0.90 12.68
N LEU A 100 20.00 0.25 11.99
CA LEU A 100 19.92 -1.21 11.91
C LEU A 100 20.88 -1.80 10.88
N ASP A 101 21.62 -0.95 10.15
CA ASP A 101 22.58 -1.32 9.10
C ASP A 101 22.01 -2.36 8.11
N PRO A 102 20.86 -2.05 7.45
CA PRO A 102 20.23 -3.01 6.57
C PRO A 102 20.91 -3.11 5.21
N ASP A 103 20.91 -4.31 4.63
CA ASP A 103 21.32 -4.54 3.24
C ASP A 103 20.28 -4.01 2.23
N GLY A 104 19.04 -3.78 2.68
CA GLY A 104 17.96 -3.21 1.88
C GLY A 104 16.72 -2.91 2.69
N VAL A 105 15.85 -2.07 2.14
CA VAL A 105 14.59 -1.66 2.78
C VAL A 105 13.41 -1.97 1.88
N VAL A 106 12.36 -2.55 2.45
CA VAL A 106 11.08 -2.80 1.78
C VAL A 106 10.03 -1.84 2.33
N LEU A 107 9.44 -1.07 1.46
CA LEU A 107 8.25 -0.26 1.73
C LEU A 107 7.03 -1.12 1.44
N SER A 108 6.26 -1.51 2.47
CA SER A 108 5.16 -2.45 2.29
C SER A 108 3.97 -1.84 1.53
N SER A 109 3.07 -2.71 1.09
CA SER A 109 1.73 -2.29 0.69
C SER A 109 0.95 -1.71 1.87
N GLY A 110 -0.12 -0.98 1.57
CA GLY A 110 -0.98 -0.39 2.58
C GLY A 110 -2.27 0.17 1.98
N PRO A 111 -3.24 0.53 2.83
CA PRO A 111 -4.50 1.13 2.41
C PRO A 111 -4.41 2.65 2.29
N GLY A 112 -5.37 3.21 1.57
CA GLY A 112 -5.64 4.65 1.53
C GLY A 112 -5.00 5.39 0.37
N ASP A 113 -5.16 6.68 0.39
CA ASP A 113 -4.63 7.58 -0.62
C ASP A 113 -3.20 8.00 -0.24
N PRO A 114 -2.20 7.77 -1.13
CA PRO A 114 -0.80 8.10 -0.86
C PRO A 114 -0.56 9.59 -0.57
N HIS A 115 -1.40 10.48 -1.05
CA HIS A 115 -1.27 11.93 -0.83
C HIS A 115 -1.55 12.36 0.63
N TYR A 116 -2.23 11.52 1.41
CA TYR A 116 -2.51 11.81 2.82
C TYR A 116 -1.46 11.25 3.78
N VAL A 117 -0.46 10.57 3.27
CA VAL A 117 0.68 10.14 4.10
C VAL A 117 1.53 11.35 4.45
N LYS A 118 1.99 11.41 5.71
CA LYS A 118 2.76 12.56 6.23
C LYS A 118 4.03 12.81 5.41
N SER A 119 4.35 14.07 5.17
CA SER A 119 5.57 14.49 4.46
C SER A 119 6.87 13.93 5.05
N ALA A 120 6.90 13.70 6.36
CA ALA A 120 8.04 13.07 7.04
C ALA A 120 8.36 11.66 6.51
N VAL A 121 7.36 10.92 6.02
CA VAL A 121 7.57 9.60 5.38
C VAL A 121 8.29 9.77 4.05
N LEU A 122 7.91 10.77 3.25
CA LEU A 122 8.58 11.05 1.98
C LEU A 122 10.04 11.52 2.19
N GLU A 123 10.28 12.29 3.24
CA GLU A 123 11.65 12.69 3.63
C GLU A 123 12.48 11.48 4.10
N MET A 124 11.88 10.58 4.86
CA MET A 124 12.52 9.33 5.28
C MET A 124 12.93 8.52 4.06
N ILE A 125 12.03 8.33 3.09
CA ILE A 125 12.32 7.57 1.86
C ILE A 125 13.49 8.21 1.11
N ARG A 126 13.51 9.55 0.91
CA ARG A 126 14.61 10.24 0.22
C ARG A 126 15.96 10.02 0.89
N LYS A 127 16.02 10.10 2.23
CA LYS A 127 17.26 9.92 2.99
C LYS A 127 17.76 8.48 2.95
N VAL A 128 16.85 7.52 3.05
CA VAL A 128 17.20 6.10 3.08
C VAL A 128 17.70 5.62 1.72
N GLN A 129 17.05 6.03 0.61
CA GLN A 129 17.44 5.62 -0.74
C GLN A 129 18.84 6.10 -1.16
N GLU A 130 19.38 7.14 -0.51
CA GLU A 130 20.74 7.62 -0.77
C GLU A 130 21.82 6.65 -0.24
N GLN A 131 21.45 5.74 0.68
CA GLN A 131 22.39 4.90 1.39
C GLN A 131 22.17 3.41 1.17
N VAL A 132 20.90 2.98 0.98
CA VAL A 132 20.56 1.57 0.85
C VAL A 132 19.51 1.35 -0.25
N PRO A 133 19.52 0.20 -0.94
CA PRO A 133 18.50 -0.15 -1.93
C PRO A 133 17.10 -0.17 -1.30
N LEU A 134 16.12 0.39 -2.02
CA LEU A 134 14.71 0.41 -1.65
C LEU A 134 13.87 -0.40 -2.63
N PHE A 135 12.89 -1.13 -2.10
CA PHE A 135 11.87 -1.83 -2.88
C PHE A 135 10.47 -1.49 -2.36
N GLY A 136 9.65 -0.89 -3.20
CA GLY A 136 8.27 -0.51 -2.86
C GLY A 136 7.23 -1.47 -3.43
N ILE A 137 6.20 -1.78 -2.63
CA ILE A 137 5.07 -2.64 -3.02
C ILE A 137 3.77 -1.87 -2.82
N GLY A 138 2.93 -1.75 -3.86
CA GLY A 138 1.64 -1.04 -3.78
C GLY A 138 1.81 0.38 -3.25
N LEU A 139 1.18 0.72 -2.12
CA LEU A 139 1.34 2.04 -1.49
C LEU A 139 2.82 2.43 -1.28
N GLY A 140 3.68 1.48 -0.89
CA GLY A 140 5.11 1.75 -0.73
C GLY A 140 5.78 2.15 -2.05
N HIS A 141 5.38 1.58 -3.18
CA HIS A 141 5.83 1.99 -4.52
C HIS A 141 5.32 3.40 -4.87
N GLU A 142 4.06 3.70 -4.59
CA GLU A 142 3.47 5.02 -4.83
C GLU A 142 4.15 6.11 -4.00
N LEU A 143 4.44 5.83 -2.72
CA LEU A 143 5.17 6.73 -1.84
C LEU A 143 6.62 6.95 -2.30
N PHE A 144 7.27 5.90 -2.81
CA PHE A 144 8.60 6.02 -3.41
C PHE A 144 8.57 6.95 -4.63
N ALA A 145 7.58 6.80 -5.51
CA ALA A 145 7.40 7.66 -6.66
C ALA A 145 7.17 9.13 -6.25
N LEU A 146 6.27 9.38 -5.29
CA LEU A 146 6.00 10.72 -4.74
C LEU A 146 7.26 11.33 -4.09
N ALA A 147 8.04 10.53 -3.35
CA ALA A 147 9.29 11.00 -2.74
C ALA A 147 10.30 11.49 -3.77
N ASN A 148 10.28 10.91 -4.97
CA ASN A 148 11.16 11.26 -6.08
C ASN A 148 10.57 12.29 -7.07
N GLY A 149 9.40 12.87 -6.73
CA GLY A 149 8.78 13.95 -7.49
C GLY A 149 7.89 13.53 -8.65
N ALA A 150 7.65 12.21 -8.80
CA ALA A 150 6.64 11.71 -9.73
C ALA A 150 5.22 11.98 -9.18
N GLN A 151 4.24 12.05 -10.09
CA GLN A 151 2.84 12.16 -9.70
C GLN A 151 2.21 10.77 -9.55
N VAL A 152 1.34 10.66 -8.57
CA VAL A 152 0.47 9.49 -8.37
C VAL A 152 -0.95 9.95 -8.58
N ILE A 153 -1.68 9.28 -9.45
CA ILE A 153 -3.03 9.66 -9.86
C ILE A 153 -4.02 8.52 -9.59
N PRO A 154 -5.29 8.83 -9.28
CA PRO A 154 -6.30 7.79 -9.13
C PRO A 154 -6.52 7.07 -10.47
N LEU A 155 -6.68 5.75 -10.40
CA LEU A 155 -7.13 4.95 -11.54
C LEU A 155 -8.57 5.30 -11.87
N GLY A 156 -8.88 5.46 -13.17
CA GLY A 156 -10.26 5.69 -13.63
C GLY A 156 -11.19 4.51 -13.31
N VAL A 157 -10.63 3.31 -13.25
CA VAL A 157 -11.27 2.08 -12.74
C VAL A 157 -10.28 1.40 -11.82
N GLU A 158 -10.66 1.22 -10.58
CA GLU A 158 -9.83 0.53 -9.60
C GLU A 158 -9.66 -0.95 -9.97
N HIS A 159 -8.45 -1.47 -9.75
CA HIS A 159 -8.13 -2.86 -10.04
C HIS A 159 -8.16 -3.67 -8.74
N HIS A 160 -9.20 -4.48 -8.58
CA HIS A 160 -9.36 -5.38 -7.44
C HIS A 160 -9.62 -6.80 -7.91
N GLY A 161 -8.73 -7.73 -7.60
CA GLY A 161 -8.91 -9.13 -7.94
C GLY A 161 -7.63 -9.94 -7.92
N MET A 162 -7.79 -11.25 -7.98
CA MET A 162 -6.68 -12.22 -7.88
C MET A 162 -6.17 -12.72 -9.23
N ASN A 163 -6.74 -12.27 -10.33
CA ASN A 163 -6.49 -12.81 -11.67
C ASN A 163 -6.35 -11.71 -12.73
N HIS A 164 -5.72 -10.61 -12.37
CA HIS A 164 -5.41 -9.56 -13.35
C HIS A 164 -4.24 -10.00 -14.22
N PRO A 165 -4.38 -9.94 -15.56
CA PRO A 165 -3.29 -10.23 -16.47
C PRO A 165 -2.24 -9.12 -16.42
N ILE A 166 -0.99 -9.49 -16.24
CA ILE A 166 0.17 -8.60 -16.32
C ILE A 166 1.09 -9.11 -17.42
N LYS A 167 1.50 -8.22 -18.30
CA LYS A 167 2.48 -8.54 -19.34
C LYS A 167 3.89 -8.24 -18.84
N GLU A 168 4.71 -9.28 -18.78
CA GLU A 168 6.14 -9.14 -18.54
C GLU A 168 6.82 -8.59 -19.80
N ILE A 169 7.35 -7.38 -19.73
CA ILE A 169 7.83 -6.66 -20.91
C ILE A 169 9.05 -7.34 -21.55
N ILE A 170 9.92 -7.94 -20.73
CA ILE A 170 11.17 -8.57 -21.20
C ILE A 170 10.90 -9.88 -21.94
N THR A 171 10.02 -10.71 -21.42
CA THR A 171 9.73 -12.05 -21.95
C THR A 171 8.51 -12.12 -22.86
N ASP A 172 7.74 -11.05 -22.92
CA ASP A 172 6.45 -10.95 -23.62
C ASP A 172 5.37 -11.92 -23.09
N HIS A 173 5.61 -12.54 -21.94
CA HIS A 173 4.68 -13.48 -21.31
C HIS A 173 3.59 -12.75 -20.52
N ILE A 174 2.40 -13.37 -20.52
CA ILE A 174 1.30 -12.92 -19.66
C ILE A 174 1.30 -13.80 -18.41
N VAL A 175 1.39 -13.15 -17.23
CA VAL A 175 1.24 -13.78 -15.93
C VAL A 175 0.00 -13.21 -15.23
N TYR A 176 -0.60 -13.96 -14.32
CA TYR A 176 -1.72 -13.48 -13.53
C TYR A 176 -1.25 -13.08 -12.14
N ALA A 177 -1.66 -11.91 -11.71
CA ALA A 177 -1.30 -11.39 -10.41
C ALA A 177 -2.53 -10.91 -9.64
N ASN A 178 -2.37 -10.84 -8.33
CA ASN A 178 -3.33 -10.17 -7.46
C ASN A 178 -3.07 -8.67 -7.49
N GLN A 179 -4.09 -7.90 -7.83
CA GLN A 179 -4.08 -6.44 -7.76
C GLN A 179 -5.11 -5.95 -6.73
N SER A 180 -4.78 -4.88 -6.04
CA SER A 180 -5.69 -4.17 -5.14
C SER A 180 -5.25 -2.71 -5.11
N GLU A 181 -5.40 -2.06 -6.28
CA GLU A 181 -4.84 -0.75 -6.58
C GLU A 181 -5.95 0.24 -6.95
N GLY A 182 -5.99 1.37 -6.25
CA GLY A 182 -6.85 2.52 -6.58
C GLY A 182 -6.09 3.66 -7.23
N TYR A 183 -4.75 3.61 -7.19
CA TYR A 183 -3.85 4.65 -7.70
C TYR A 183 -2.80 4.05 -8.62
N THR A 184 -2.16 4.91 -9.39
CA THR A 184 -1.04 4.54 -10.27
C THR A 184 -0.06 5.70 -10.40
N VAL A 185 1.19 5.37 -10.66
CA VAL A 185 2.22 6.36 -10.97
C VAL A 185 2.04 6.88 -12.39
N ASP A 186 1.98 8.20 -12.57
CA ASP A 186 2.00 8.80 -13.90
C ASP A 186 3.42 8.74 -14.47
N TRP A 187 3.63 7.79 -15.37
CA TRP A 187 4.91 7.53 -16.02
C TRP A 187 5.48 8.74 -16.76
N SER A 188 4.65 9.67 -17.19
CA SER A 188 5.11 10.87 -17.90
C SER A 188 5.87 11.84 -16.98
N THR A 189 5.67 11.70 -15.66
CA THR A 189 6.28 12.55 -14.63
C THR A 189 7.51 11.91 -13.96
N VAL A 190 7.86 10.68 -14.34
CA VAL A 190 8.98 9.93 -13.74
C VAL A 190 10.31 10.42 -14.29
N ASP A 191 11.19 10.87 -13.40
CA ASP A 191 12.58 11.18 -13.73
C ASP A 191 13.42 9.91 -13.79
N ARG A 192 13.67 9.41 -15.02
CA ARG A 192 14.41 8.17 -15.27
C ARG A 192 15.88 8.23 -14.88
N SER A 193 16.42 9.40 -14.56
CA SER A 193 17.81 9.52 -14.09
C SER A 193 17.97 9.13 -12.61
N LYS A 194 16.85 8.98 -11.91
CA LYS A 194 16.79 8.64 -10.47
C LYS A 194 16.33 7.23 -10.18
N LEU A 195 16.09 6.44 -11.21
CA LEU A 195 15.62 5.05 -11.11
C LEU A 195 16.74 4.06 -11.32
#